data_57057f4e9c863da0c6912a4834e0382d
#
_entry.id   57057f4e9c863da0c6912a4834e0382d
#
_cell.length_a   1.000
_cell.length_b   1.000
_cell.length_c   1.000
_cell.angle_alpha   90.00
_cell.angle_beta   90.00
_cell.angle_gamma   90.00
#
_symmetry.space_group_name_H-M   'P 1'
#
loop_
_entity.id
_entity.type
_entity.pdbx_description
1 polymer ?
#
loop_
_entity_poly.entity_id
_entity_poly.type
_entity_poly.pdbx_seq_one_letter_code
_entity_poly.pdbx_strand_id
1 'polypeptide(L)'
;MTAHPQPAISELSPTEVAALLAAGEILLIDVREPQEYAAERIHGALLYPLSTFDPRMLPDDRKHRVVLQCGSGKRSLMAAQKCVAAGAKRYAHMAGGIGAWKAAGLPVIRIDPASGQVLDSGMAASSR
;
A
#
# COMPACT_ATOMS: atom_id res chain seq x y z
N MET A 1 -14.70 23.98 24.72
CA MET A 1 -14.04 23.81 23.45
C MET A 1 -13.87 22.34 23.13
N THR A 2 -14.02 22.05 21.94
CA THR A 2 -13.92 20.67 21.51
C THR A 2 -12.66 20.45 20.68
N ALA A 3 -11.98 19.38 20.94
CA ALA A 3 -10.89 18.97 20.09
C ALA A 3 -11.43 18.58 18.73
N HIS A 4 -10.71 18.92 17.69
CA HIS A 4 -11.07 18.45 16.37
C HIS A 4 -10.82 16.94 16.33
N PRO A 5 -11.79 16.15 15.87
CA PRO A 5 -11.55 14.72 15.74
C PRO A 5 -10.48 14.46 14.71
N GLN A 6 -9.69 13.44 14.95
CA GLN A 6 -8.73 12.99 13.97
C GLN A 6 -9.48 12.50 12.74
N PRO A 7 -8.97 12.72 11.53
CA PRO A 7 -9.58 12.11 10.37
C PRO A 7 -9.61 10.60 10.54
N ALA A 8 -10.72 9.97 10.14
CA ALA A 8 -10.83 8.52 10.22
C ALA A 8 -9.86 7.84 9.26
N ILE A 9 -9.52 8.52 8.18
CA ILE A 9 -8.58 8.02 7.19
C ILE A 9 -7.38 8.93 7.16
N SER A 10 -6.20 8.34 7.41
CA SER A 10 -4.92 9.04 7.37
C SER A 10 -4.26 8.80 6.02
N GLU A 11 -3.63 9.83 5.49
CA GLU A 11 -2.82 9.69 4.29
C GLU A 11 -1.35 9.77 4.65
N LEU A 12 -0.59 8.80 4.17
CA LEU A 12 0.85 8.77 4.35
C LEU A 12 1.51 8.99 3.00
N SER A 13 2.63 9.70 2.99
CA SER A 13 3.39 9.88 1.76
C SER A 13 4.15 8.60 1.43
N PRO A 14 4.53 8.41 0.16
CA PRO A 14 5.37 7.26 -0.20
C PRO A 14 6.65 7.15 0.61
N THR A 15 7.32 8.26 0.91
CA THR A 15 8.56 8.22 1.69
C THR A 15 8.31 7.81 3.13
N GLU A 16 7.19 8.25 3.72
CA GLU A 16 6.81 7.78 5.05
C GLU A 16 6.52 6.28 5.05
N VAL A 17 5.78 5.81 4.04
CA VAL A 17 5.46 4.39 3.92
C VAL A 17 6.73 3.57 3.72
N ALA A 18 7.67 4.06 2.90
CA ALA A 18 8.93 3.35 2.67
C ALA A 18 9.72 3.17 3.96
N ALA A 19 9.78 4.22 4.79
CA ALA A 19 10.50 4.15 6.05
C ALA A 19 9.84 3.17 7.02
N LEU A 20 8.51 3.22 7.13
CA LEU A 20 7.78 2.33 8.02
C LEU A 20 7.85 0.87 7.56
N LEU A 21 7.80 0.66 6.26
CA LEU A 21 7.90 -0.69 5.69
C LEU A 21 9.28 -1.27 5.95
N ALA A 22 10.33 -0.49 5.73
CA ALA A 22 11.71 -0.92 5.99
C ALA A 22 11.93 -1.24 7.46
N ALA A 23 11.26 -0.51 8.35
CA ALA A 23 11.37 -0.73 9.80
C ALA A 23 10.52 -1.89 10.29
N GLY A 24 9.70 -2.49 9.41
CA GLY A 24 8.81 -3.58 9.80
C GLY A 24 7.64 -3.14 10.67
N GLU A 25 7.26 -1.86 10.61
CA GLU A 25 6.22 -1.32 11.48
C GLU A 25 4.84 -1.34 10.87
N ILE A 26 4.73 -1.64 9.59
CA ILE A 26 3.44 -1.69 8.89
C ILE A 26 3.33 -2.95 8.05
N LEU A 27 2.08 -3.28 7.75
CA LEU A 27 1.75 -4.21 6.67
C LEU A 27 1.19 -3.37 5.53
N LEU A 28 1.83 -3.45 4.37
CA LEU A 28 1.37 -2.70 3.19
C LEU A 28 0.51 -3.63 2.36
N ILE A 29 -0.75 -3.25 2.17
CA ILE A 29 -1.73 -4.05 1.43
C ILE A 29 -2.03 -3.36 0.11
N ASP A 30 -1.78 -4.06 -0.97
CA ASP A 30 -2.02 -3.57 -2.33
C ASP A 30 -3.43 -4.00 -2.76
N VAL A 31 -4.31 -3.04 -2.98
CA VAL A 31 -5.70 -3.34 -3.34
C VAL A 31 -5.94 -3.26 -4.84
N ARG A 32 -4.87 -3.25 -5.65
CA ARG A 32 -5.00 -3.35 -7.10
C ARG A 32 -5.38 -4.78 -7.48
N GLU A 33 -5.66 -4.99 -8.76
CA GLU A 33 -6.03 -6.32 -9.23
C GLU A 33 -4.81 -7.19 -9.48
N PRO A 34 -4.96 -8.52 -9.52
CA PRO A 34 -3.82 -9.43 -9.62
C PRO A 34 -2.90 -9.19 -10.81
N GLN A 35 -3.44 -8.81 -11.96
CA GLN A 35 -2.59 -8.57 -13.13
C GLN A 35 -1.72 -7.33 -12.98
N GLU A 36 -2.21 -6.33 -12.25
CA GLU A 36 -1.39 -5.14 -11.95
C GLU A 36 -0.25 -5.50 -11.01
N TYR A 37 -0.57 -6.26 -9.96
CA TYR A 37 0.41 -6.69 -8.98
C TYR A 37 1.46 -7.62 -9.59
N ALA A 38 1.03 -8.49 -10.48
CA ALA A 38 1.95 -9.41 -11.16
C ALA A 38 2.94 -8.65 -12.04
N ALA A 39 2.47 -7.59 -12.72
CA ALA A 39 3.32 -6.83 -13.63
C ALA A 39 4.32 -5.94 -12.88
N GLU A 40 3.88 -5.31 -11.81
CA GLU A 40 4.71 -4.35 -11.08
C GLU A 40 4.17 -4.18 -9.68
N ARG A 41 5.03 -4.22 -8.68
CA ARG A 41 4.60 -4.10 -7.28
C ARG A 41 5.70 -3.53 -6.40
N ILE A 42 5.30 -3.08 -5.22
CA ILE A 42 6.24 -2.67 -4.18
C ILE A 42 6.67 -3.92 -3.42
N HIS A 43 7.98 -4.08 -3.26
CA HIS A 43 8.50 -5.23 -2.52
C HIS A 43 7.96 -5.23 -1.08
N GLY A 44 7.44 -6.36 -0.65
CA GLY A 44 6.87 -6.49 0.68
C GLY A 44 5.37 -6.20 0.76
N ALA A 45 4.77 -5.66 -0.30
CA ALA A 45 3.33 -5.44 -0.32
C ALA A 45 2.59 -6.76 -0.53
N LEU A 46 1.49 -6.92 0.19
CA LEU A 46 0.63 -8.10 0.08
C LEU A 46 -0.59 -7.74 -0.76
N LEU A 47 -0.98 -8.63 -1.65
CA LEU A 47 -2.10 -8.37 -2.54
C LEU A 47 -3.43 -8.74 -1.88
N TYR A 48 -4.37 -7.80 -1.88
CA TYR A 48 -5.76 -8.07 -1.53
C TYR A 48 -6.66 -7.18 -2.40
N PRO A 49 -7.12 -7.69 -3.55
CA PRO A 49 -7.79 -6.86 -4.55
C PRO A 49 -9.07 -6.23 -4.04
N LEU A 50 -9.32 -4.99 -4.47
CA LEU A 50 -10.54 -4.28 -4.10
C LEU A 50 -11.79 -5.05 -4.55
N SER A 51 -11.71 -5.77 -5.66
CA SER A 51 -12.83 -6.54 -6.19
C SER A 51 -13.35 -7.62 -5.24
N THR A 52 -12.48 -8.10 -4.34
CA THR A 52 -12.85 -9.12 -3.35
C THR A 52 -12.65 -8.63 -1.92
N PHE A 53 -12.46 -7.33 -1.76
CA PHE A 53 -12.05 -6.75 -0.49
C PHE A 53 -13.15 -6.84 0.56
N ASP A 54 -12.82 -7.45 1.69
CA ASP A 54 -13.69 -7.53 2.85
C ASP A 54 -12.88 -7.07 4.05
N PRO A 55 -13.21 -5.92 4.65
CA PRO A 55 -12.44 -5.40 5.78
C PRO A 55 -12.31 -6.36 6.95
N ARG A 56 -13.28 -7.25 7.11
CA ARG A 56 -13.26 -8.19 8.23
C ARG A 56 -12.17 -9.24 8.09
N MET A 57 -11.60 -9.39 6.89
CA MET A 57 -10.57 -10.38 6.63
C MET A 57 -9.17 -9.82 6.74
N LEU A 58 -9.02 -8.53 7.07
CA LEU A 58 -7.72 -7.93 7.23
C LEU A 58 -7.08 -8.33 8.55
N PRO A 59 -5.72 -8.31 8.62
CA PRO A 59 -5.04 -8.56 9.88
C PRO A 59 -5.42 -7.57 10.94
N ASP A 60 -5.25 -7.96 12.21
CA ASP A 60 -5.53 -7.10 13.34
C ASP A 60 -4.57 -5.90 13.34
N ASP A 61 -5.13 -4.71 13.17
CA ASP A 61 -4.35 -3.47 13.08
C ASP A 61 -3.68 -3.09 14.40
N ARG A 62 -4.08 -3.72 15.50
CA ARG A 62 -3.45 -3.45 16.80
C ARG A 62 -2.05 -4.03 16.89
N LYS A 63 -1.78 -5.09 16.16
CA LYS A 63 -0.43 -5.71 16.15
C LYS A 63 0.48 -5.07 15.12
N HIS A 64 -0.05 -4.84 13.92
CA HIS A 64 0.70 -4.22 12.83
C HIS A 64 -0.21 -3.22 12.17
N ARG A 65 0.25 -1.98 12.11
CA ARG A 65 -0.51 -0.96 11.42
C ARG A 65 -0.66 -1.34 9.95
N VAL A 66 -1.89 -1.38 9.47
CA VAL A 66 -2.15 -1.70 8.07
C VAL A 66 -2.23 -0.42 7.26
N VAL A 67 -1.52 -0.38 6.15
CA VAL A 67 -1.56 0.74 5.20
C VAL A 67 -1.99 0.19 3.86
N LEU A 68 -3.01 0.79 3.27
CA LEU A 68 -3.55 0.37 1.98
C LEU A 68 -2.94 1.20 0.87
N GLN A 69 -2.71 0.61 -0.29
CA GLN A 69 -2.22 1.36 -1.44
C GLN A 69 -2.82 0.79 -2.72
N CYS A 70 -2.83 1.61 -3.77
CA CYS A 70 -3.30 1.21 -5.09
C CYS A 70 -2.47 1.94 -6.16
N GLY A 71 -3.03 2.10 -7.36
CA GLY A 71 -2.31 2.75 -8.45
C GLY A 71 -2.17 4.26 -8.27
N SER A 72 -3.25 4.94 -7.90
CA SER A 72 -3.30 6.40 -7.84
C SER A 72 -3.83 6.95 -6.52
N GLY A 73 -4.25 6.09 -5.61
CA GLY A 73 -4.81 6.49 -4.32
C GLY A 73 -6.34 6.43 -4.25
N LYS A 74 -7.02 6.29 -5.37
CA LYS A 74 -8.49 6.29 -5.38
C LYS A 74 -9.06 5.00 -4.81
N ARG A 75 -8.56 3.86 -5.27
CA ARG A 75 -9.06 2.56 -4.81
C ARG A 75 -8.67 2.30 -3.37
N SER A 76 -7.47 2.73 -2.96
CA SER A 76 -7.05 2.55 -1.56
C SER A 76 -7.86 3.44 -0.62
N LEU A 77 -8.26 4.63 -1.08
CA LEU A 77 -9.17 5.45 -0.30
C LEU A 77 -10.52 4.75 -0.13
N MET A 78 -11.05 4.17 -1.20
CA MET A 78 -12.32 3.43 -1.13
C MET A 78 -12.20 2.24 -0.17
N ALA A 79 -11.08 1.53 -0.21
CA ALA A 79 -10.86 0.42 0.71
C ALA A 79 -10.80 0.89 2.16
N ALA A 80 -10.10 2.01 2.41
CA ALA A 80 -10.03 2.59 3.75
C ALA A 80 -11.42 3.02 4.24
N GLN A 81 -12.23 3.59 3.34
CA GLN A 81 -13.61 3.97 3.68
C GLN A 81 -14.43 2.74 4.07
N LYS A 82 -14.23 1.62 3.38
CA LYS A 82 -14.91 0.36 3.73
C LYS A 82 -14.50 -0.12 5.12
N CYS A 83 -13.22 0.03 5.47
CA CYS A 83 -12.73 -0.35 6.79
C CYS A 83 -13.37 0.50 7.88
N VAL A 84 -13.45 1.80 7.66
CA VAL A 84 -14.09 2.70 8.63
C VAL A 84 -15.58 2.39 8.76
N ALA A 85 -16.24 2.15 7.63
CA ALA A 85 -17.66 1.80 7.65
C ALA A 85 -17.92 0.47 8.38
N ALA A 86 -16.93 -0.42 8.39
CA ALA A 86 -17.03 -1.71 9.08
C ALA A 86 -16.68 -1.63 10.57
N GLY A 87 -16.35 -0.44 11.07
CA GLY A 87 -16.12 -0.21 12.49
C GLY A 87 -14.70 0.17 12.88
N ALA A 88 -13.78 0.24 11.94
CA ALA A 88 -12.42 0.69 12.25
C ALA A 88 -12.46 2.17 12.64
N LYS A 89 -11.84 2.51 13.76
CA LYS A 89 -11.82 3.90 14.21
C LYS A 89 -10.95 4.77 13.31
N ARG A 90 -9.87 4.21 12.84
CA ARG A 90 -8.91 4.90 11.98
C ARG A 90 -8.28 3.90 11.05
N TYR A 91 -7.96 4.36 9.86
CA TYR A 91 -7.26 3.53 8.88
C TYR A 91 -6.36 4.41 8.04
N ALA A 92 -5.37 3.81 7.39
CA ALA A 92 -4.37 4.58 6.65
C ALA A 92 -4.23 4.06 5.22
N HIS A 93 -3.96 4.98 4.29
CA HIS A 93 -3.59 4.59 2.95
C HIS A 93 -2.48 5.50 2.43
N MET A 94 -1.76 5.03 1.42
CA MET A 94 -0.65 5.79 0.84
C MET A 94 -1.18 6.73 -0.23
N ALA A 95 -0.90 8.01 -0.07
CA ALA A 95 -1.33 9.03 -1.02
C ALA A 95 -0.67 8.80 -2.38
N GLY A 96 -1.47 8.87 -3.43
CA GLY A 96 -0.98 8.76 -4.79
C GLY A 96 -0.60 7.37 -5.26
N GLY A 97 -0.65 6.38 -4.39
CA GLY A 97 -0.40 4.98 -4.74
C GLY A 97 0.99 4.72 -5.31
N ILE A 98 1.11 3.59 -6.01
CA ILE A 98 2.41 3.20 -6.59
C ILE A 98 2.90 4.21 -7.63
N GLY A 99 1.99 4.97 -8.25
CA GLY A 99 2.40 6.05 -9.15
C GLY A 99 3.23 7.10 -8.44
N ALA A 100 2.76 7.57 -7.27
CA ALA A 100 3.50 8.54 -6.47
C ALA A 100 4.77 7.91 -5.87
N TRP A 101 4.72 6.64 -5.51
CA TRP A 101 5.88 5.91 -5.03
C TRP A 101 7.01 5.94 -6.06
N LYS A 102 6.69 5.63 -7.32
CA LYS A 102 7.69 5.68 -8.39
C LYS A 102 8.17 7.11 -8.67
N ALA A 103 7.26 8.08 -8.62
CA ALA A 103 7.62 9.47 -8.83
C ALA A 103 8.59 9.98 -7.76
N ALA A 104 8.54 9.40 -6.57
CA ALA A 104 9.47 9.72 -5.48
C ALA A 104 10.81 8.99 -5.61
N GLY A 105 11.00 8.20 -6.67
CA GLY A 105 12.24 7.48 -6.91
C GLY A 105 12.38 6.20 -6.09
N LEU A 106 11.29 5.71 -5.52
CA LEU A 106 11.34 4.52 -4.69
C LEU A 106 11.25 3.25 -5.55
N PRO A 107 11.85 2.15 -5.10
CA PRO A 107 12.02 0.97 -5.95
C PRO A 107 10.75 0.14 -6.09
N VAL A 108 10.61 -0.47 -7.26
CA VAL A 108 9.54 -1.43 -7.53
C VAL A 108 10.13 -2.69 -8.14
N ILE A 109 9.39 -3.78 -8.01
CA ILE A 109 9.68 -5.03 -8.68
C ILE A 109 8.81 -5.10 -9.92
N ARG A 110 9.43 -5.37 -11.06
CA ARG A 110 8.71 -5.53 -12.33
C ARG A 110 9.05 -6.87 -12.95
N ILE A 111 8.09 -7.39 -13.71
CA ILE A 111 8.29 -8.62 -14.47
C ILE A 111 8.34 -8.24 -15.94
N ASP A 112 9.42 -8.65 -16.62
CA ASP A 112 9.53 -8.44 -18.06
C ASP A 112 8.57 -9.42 -18.75
N PRO A 113 7.55 -8.93 -19.45
CA PRO A 113 6.56 -9.84 -20.06
C PRO A 113 7.15 -10.69 -21.18
N ALA A 114 8.23 -10.25 -21.82
CA ALA A 114 8.84 -11.00 -22.91
C ALA A 114 9.64 -12.20 -22.41
N SER A 115 10.34 -12.06 -21.29
CA SER A 115 11.25 -13.10 -20.78
C SER A 115 10.82 -13.71 -19.47
N GLY A 116 9.87 -13.07 -18.77
CA GLY A 116 9.50 -13.49 -17.42
C GLY A 116 10.53 -13.13 -16.37
N GLN A 117 11.54 -12.38 -16.75
CA GLN A 117 12.61 -12.00 -15.84
C GLN A 117 12.13 -10.98 -14.82
N VAL A 118 12.53 -11.17 -13.57
CA VAL A 118 12.20 -10.23 -12.50
C VAL A 118 13.21 -9.09 -12.53
N LEU A 119 12.69 -7.86 -12.60
CA LEU A 119 13.50 -6.64 -12.60
C LEU A 119 13.21 -5.88 -11.31
N ASP A 120 14.22 -5.74 -10.45
CA ASP A 120 14.08 -5.06 -9.18
C ASP A 120 14.95 -3.80 -9.21
N SER A 121 14.32 -2.64 -9.43
CA SER A 121 15.06 -1.40 -9.61
C SER A 121 15.80 -0.96 -8.36
N GLY A 122 15.31 -1.33 -7.17
CA GLY A 122 16.01 -0.99 -5.93
C GLY A 122 17.19 -1.88 -5.68
N MET A 123 17.05 -3.16 -5.94
CA MET A 123 18.10 -4.13 -5.70
C MET A 123 19.28 -3.95 -6.66
N ALA A 124 19.02 -3.51 -7.88
CA ALA A 124 20.10 -3.32 -8.84
C ALA A 124 21.14 -2.34 -8.34
N ALA A 125 20.70 -1.28 -7.67
CA ALA A 125 21.61 -0.28 -7.11
C ALA A 125 22.31 -0.79 -5.87
N SER A 126 21.62 -1.55 -5.03
CA SER A 126 22.16 -1.97 -3.73
C SER A 126 23.06 -3.19 -3.82
N SER A 127 23.02 -3.92 -4.89
CA SER A 127 23.80 -5.14 -5.01
C SER A 127 25.24 -4.91 -5.45
N ARG A 128 25.62 -3.68 -5.68
CA ARG A 128 26.99 -3.36 -6.10
C ARG A 128 27.95 -3.34 -4.93
#